data_def87f3443c32c8e2501d2e4e0aa0ac1
#
_entry.id   def87f3443c32c8e2501d2e4e0aa0ac1
#
_cell.length_a   1.000
_cell.length_b   1.000
_cell.length_c   1.000
_cell.angle_alpha   90.00
_cell.angle_beta   90.00
_cell.angle_gamma   90.00
#
_symmetry.space_group_name_H-M   'P 1'
#
loop_
_entity.id
_entity.type
_entity.pdbx_description
1 polymer ?
#
loop_
_entity_poly.entity_id
_entity_poly.type
_entity_poly.pdbx_seq_one_letter_code
_entity_poly.pdbx_strand_id
1 'polypeptide(L)'
;MNEKKLNALQLSGLIIGPILGSGIILLPPIIYDVAGDYAIVSWTTIMLINWFFAFLFGQLSIRYPGDSGVTQAIEVVFGKYIKYLASFFLIGAVAFGPLAVLMTAAQFIPLNDFLSTESIAFLLMGITILILLMKVSFVGKIAFVLSSVSALLLFTGGVTSLVQYPKAELITTSFDSSNFGYSLLLLFWTIVGWEVIGNYSNEVKNIKKTVPKAVGFSALIITVVCLVVAAAIQWSNPPHIGGDSQLTIATILTPVFGTSTSFIIGVIAPALCLTSVILFIGAAARLINSLAIENVLPKKLGYRTKNNVPLGGILAISISHLFVFFLIFMEWINVTQIVALADGFFISNVLVTMLAAIKLFDQKIVKISTGLMIIILLGFLLFSSPIMLIVIALMTVGFIYKQVKFNAESRNFNKREKTLYNPF
;
A
#
# COMPACT_ATOMS: atom_id res chain seq x y z
N MET A 1 -27.45 -11.06 14.77
CA MET A 1 -27.19 -11.30 13.32
C MET A 1 -25.71 -11.60 13.17
N ASN A 2 -25.34 -12.79 12.65
CA ASN A 2 -23.94 -13.12 12.38
C ASN A 2 -23.42 -12.17 11.29
N GLU A 3 -22.64 -11.17 11.66
CA GLU A 3 -21.94 -10.33 10.70
C GLU A 3 -21.03 -11.24 9.86
N LYS A 4 -21.23 -11.21 8.54
CA LYS A 4 -20.40 -12.00 7.62
C LYS A 4 -19.01 -11.37 7.60
N LYS A 5 -18.12 -11.91 8.42
CA LYS A 5 -16.71 -11.50 8.52
C LYS A 5 -15.89 -12.02 7.34
N LEU A 6 -14.77 -11.36 7.06
CA LEU A 6 -13.80 -11.76 6.03
C LEU A 6 -13.24 -13.16 6.31
N ASN A 7 -13.30 -14.02 5.32
CA ASN A 7 -12.55 -15.28 5.31
C ASN A 7 -11.16 -15.10 4.67
N ALA A 8 -10.36 -16.17 4.61
CA ALA A 8 -8.99 -16.09 4.11
C ALA A 8 -8.93 -15.63 2.63
N LEU A 9 -9.79 -16.12 1.75
CA LEU A 9 -9.80 -15.74 0.34
C LEU A 9 -10.21 -14.28 0.14
N GLN A 10 -11.22 -13.80 0.89
CA GLN A 10 -11.64 -12.40 0.82
C GLN A 10 -10.55 -11.45 1.33
N LEU A 11 -9.86 -11.83 2.41
CA LEU A 11 -8.71 -11.07 2.91
C LEU A 11 -7.54 -11.13 1.93
N SER A 12 -7.27 -12.27 1.31
CA SER A 12 -6.23 -12.38 0.26
C SER A 12 -6.53 -11.48 -0.94
N GLY A 13 -7.78 -11.35 -1.35
CA GLY A 13 -8.18 -10.43 -2.42
C GLY A 13 -7.88 -8.97 -2.09
N LEU A 14 -8.14 -8.58 -0.83
CA LEU A 14 -7.79 -7.24 -0.32
C LEU A 14 -6.28 -7.02 -0.19
N ILE A 15 -5.45 -8.06 -0.25
CA ILE A 15 -3.98 -7.97 -0.18
C ILE A 15 -3.37 -8.04 -1.58
N ILE A 16 -3.72 -9.05 -2.38
CA ILE A 16 -3.09 -9.34 -3.67
C ILE A 16 -3.28 -8.17 -4.64
N GLY A 17 -4.52 -7.69 -4.79
CA GLY A 17 -4.82 -6.62 -5.72
C GLY A 17 -4.04 -5.34 -5.46
N PRO A 18 -4.07 -4.79 -4.24
CA PRO A 18 -3.34 -3.57 -3.91
C PRO A 18 -1.82 -3.67 -4.06
N ILE A 19 -1.22 -4.78 -3.68
CA ILE A 19 0.23 -4.97 -3.76
C ILE A 19 0.67 -5.20 -5.22
N LEU A 20 -0.08 -5.95 -6.02
CA LEU A 20 0.13 -5.95 -7.47
C LEU A 20 -0.15 -4.56 -8.04
N GLY A 21 -1.32 -4.00 -7.76
CA GLY A 21 -1.72 -2.60 -8.01
C GLY A 21 -1.26 -2.01 -9.32
N SER A 22 -0.95 -0.73 -9.30
CA SER A 22 -0.31 -0.02 -10.40
C SER A 22 1.16 -0.43 -10.59
N GLY A 23 1.81 -0.95 -9.55
CA GLY A 23 3.22 -1.32 -9.57
C GLY A 23 3.54 -2.40 -10.60
N ILE A 24 2.76 -3.48 -10.67
CA ILE A 24 2.99 -4.56 -11.64
C ILE A 24 2.69 -4.15 -13.09
N ILE A 25 1.89 -3.11 -13.27
CA ILE A 25 1.55 -2.60 -14.60
C ILE A 25 2.64 -1.68 -15.14
N LEU A 26 3.21 -0.82 -14.29
CA LEU A 26 4.12 0.23 -14.71
C LEU A 26 5.60 -0.15 -14.54
N LEU A 27 5.94 -0.81 -13.43
CA LEU A 27 7.34 -0.95 -13.05
C LEU A 27 8.15 -2.00 -13.83
N PRO A 28 7.63 -3.14 -14.29
CA PRO A 28 8.47 -4.15 -14.94
C PRO A 28 9.28 -3.61 -16.13
N PRO A 29 8.71 -2.88 -17.11
CA PRO A 29 9.50 -2.27 -18.18
C PRO A 29 10.43 -1.16 -17.65
N ILE A 30 9.98 -0.30 -16.74
CA ILE A 30 10.79 0.78 -16.17
C ILE A 30 12.03 0.23 -15.45
N ILE A 31 11.87 -0.84 -14.68
CA ILE A 31 12.98 -1.46 -13.95
C ILE A 31 13.95 -2.13 -14.91
N TYR A 32 13.46 -2.70 -16.03
CA TYR A 32 14.31 -3.23 -17.07
C TYR A 32 15.13 -2.14 -17.76
N ASP A 33 14.51 -1.00 -18.05
CA ASP A 33 15.21 0.17 -18.62
C ASP A 33 16.28 0.73 -17.67
N VAL A 34 16.03 0.73 -16.36
CA VAL A 34 16.96 1.25 -15.33
C VAL A 34 18.08 0.28 -15.01
N ALA A 35 17.76 -0.99 -14.74
CA ALA A 35 18.71 -1.97 -14.19
C ALA A 35 19.23 -2.96 -15.26
N GLY A 36 18.75 -2.87 -16.52
CA GLY A 36 19.11 -3.79 -17.60
C GLY A 36 18.85 -5.24 -17.22
N ASP A 37 19.78 -6.12 -17.55
CA ASP A 37 19.66 -7.56 -17.27
C ASP A 37 19.66 -7.92 -15.77
N TYR A 38 19.97 -6.97 -14.89
CA TYR A 38 19.88 -7.13 -13.45
C TYR A 38 18.50 -6.76 -12.88
N ALA A 39 17.52 -6.38 -13.70
CA ALA A 39 16.15 -6.09 -13.29
C ALA A 39 15.52 -7.27 -12.53
N ILE A 40 15.72 -8.52 -12.99
CA ILE A 40 15.19 -9.70 -12.30
C ILE A 40 15.79 -9.89 -10.91
N VAL A 41 17.07 -9.47 -10.70
CA VAL A 41 17.71 -9.51 -9.39
C VAL A 41 17.07 -8.48 -8.47
N SER A 42 16.76 -7.28 -8.97
CA SER A 42 16.03 -6.26 -8.23
C SER A 42 14.64 -6.74 -7.83
N TRP A 43 13.88 -7.34 -8.75
CA TRP A 43 12.58 -7.95 -8.46
C TRP A 43 12.68 -9.09 -7.44
N THR A 44 13.67 -9.97 -7.55
CA THR A 44 13.88 -11.04 -6.58
C THR A 44 14.18 -10.48 -5.19
N THR A 45 15.03 -9.45 -5.12
CA THR A 45 15.38 -8.79 -3.86
C THR A 45 14.15 -8.16 -3.20
N ILE A 46 13.34 -7.41 -3.95
CA ILE A 46 12.15 -6.79 -3.38
C ILE A 46 11.08 -7.83 -2.98
N MET A 47 11.00 -8.97 -3.68
CA MET A 47 10.11 -10.05 -3.29
C MET A 47 10.56 -10.77 -2.01
N LEU A 48 11.86 -10.86 -1.72
CA LEU A 48 12.35 -11.32 -0.41
C LEU A 48 11.95 -10.34 0.71
N ILE A 49 12.09 -9.03 0.46
CA ILE A 49 11.61 -7.99 1.38
C ILE A 49 10.09 -8.08 1.57
N ASN A 50 9.34 -8.32 0.49
CA ASN A 50 7.90 -8.53 0.54
C ASN A 50 7.47 -9.65 1.51
N TRP A 51 8.18 -10.79 1.51
CA TRP A 51 7.92 -11.87 2.47
C TRP A 51 8.18 -11.45 3.91
N PHE A 52 9.23 -10.66 4.15
CA PHE A 52 9.51 -10.14 5.49
C PHE A 52 8.41 -9.17 5.95
N PHE A 53 7.94 -8.26 5.08
CA PHE A 53 6.82 -7.35 5.37
C PHE A 53 5.54 -8.13 5.64
N ALA A 54 5.21 -9.10 4.79
CA ALA A 54 4.05 -9.97 4.96
C ALA A 54 4.06 -10.65 6.35
N PHE A 55 5.18 -11.25 6.73
CA PHE A 55 5.35 -11.88 8.04
C PHE A 55 5.19 -10.86 9.18
N LEU A 56 5.93 -9.75 9.14
CA LEU A 56 5.97 -8.77 10.23
C LEU A 56 4.59 -8.14 10.46
N PHE A 57 3.98 -7.59 9.41
CA PHE A 57 2.68 -6.94 9.51
C PHE A 57 1.54 -7.93 9.79
N GLY A 58 1.63 -9.14 9.26
CA GLY A 58 0.74 -10.24 9.62
C GLY A 58 0.79 -10.56 11.12
N GLN A 59 1.99 -10.68 11.70
CA GLN A 59 2.15 -10.92 13.15
C GLN A 59 1.67 -9.74 14.00
N LEU A 60 1.95 -8.50 13.58
CA LEU A 60 1.44 -7.31 14.26
C LEU A 60 -0.08 -7.26 14.25
N SER A 61 -0.72 -7.57 13.11
CA SER A 61 -2.18 -7.62 12.97
C SER A 61 -2.84 -8.66 13.88
N ILE A 62 -2.16 -9.78 14.14
CA ILE A 62 -2.65 -10.84 15.05
C ILE A 62 -2.49 -10.44 16.52
N ARG A 63 -1.36 -9.81 16.87
CA ARG A 63 -1.05 -9.43 18.26
C ARG A 63 -1.82 -8.19 18.71
N TYR A 64 -2.06 -7.25 17.79
CA TYR A 64 -2.69 -5.95 18.05
C TYR A 64 -3.87 -5.73 17.10
N PRO A 65 -4.94 -6.54 17.22
CA PRO A 65 -6.10 -6.39 16.35
C PRO A 65 -6.88 -5.12 16.69
N GLY A 66 -7.46 -4.49 15.67
CA GLY A 66 -8.32 -3.31 15.84
C GLY A 66 -8.34 -2.40 14.63
N ASP A 67 -9.27 -1.47 14.61
CA ASP A 67 -9.41 -0.48 13.53
C ASP A 67 -8.20 0.47 13.42
N SER A 68 -7.45 0.61 14.52
CA SER A 68 -6.18 1.36 14.56
C SER A 68 -5.05 0.66 13.79
N GLY A 69 -5.19 -0.64 13.46
CA GLY A 69 -4.17 -1.39 12.74
C GLY A 69 -2.84 -1.43 13.50
N VAL A 70 -1.73 -1.28 12.78
CA VAL A 70 -0.38 -1.32 13.34
C VAL A 70 -0.10 -0.20 14.34
N THR A 71 -0.87 0.89 14.32
CA THR A 71 -0.66 2.02 15.24
C THR A 71 -0.98 1.65 16.69
N GLN A 72 -1.77 0.57 16.93
CA GLN A 72 -1.99 0.01 18.26
C GLN A 72 -0.68 -0.55 18.85
N ALA A 73 0.13 -1.23 18.03
CA ALA A 73 1.44 -1.72 18.45
C ALA A 73 2.40 -0.57 18.80
N ILE A 74 2.34 0.51 18.04
CA ILE A 74 3.12 1.73 18.31
C ILE A 74 2.73 2.36 19.66
N GLU A 75 1.44 2.40 19.99
CA GLU A 75 0.96 2.91 21.27
C GLU A 75 1.55 2.17 22.46
N VAL A 76 1.58 0.84 22.39
CA VAL A 76 2.13 -0.02 23.46
C VAL A 76 3.61 0.28 23.72
N VAL A 77 4.37 0.62 22.68
CA VAL A 77 5.83 0.84 22.78
C VAL A 77 6.18 2.28 23.11
N PHE A 78 5.54 3.24 22.47
CA PHE A 78 5.94 4.66 22.49
C PHE A 78 4.89 5.59 23.09
N GLY A 79 3.68 5.09 23.35
CA GLY A 79 2.58 5.86 23.92
C GLY A 79 1.68 6.52 22.87
N LYS A 80 0.60 7.13 23.38
CA LYS A 80 -0.54 7.58 22.56
C LYS A 80 -0.21 8.67 21.53
N TYR A 81 0.69 9.59 21.84
CA TYR A 81 1.00 10.69 20.91
C TYR A 81 1.82 10.22 19.71
N ILE A 82 2.69 9.21 19.89
CA ILE A 82 3.42 8.58 18.78
C ILE A 82 2.49 7.69 17.94
N LYS A 83 1.50 7.03 18.55
CA LYS A 83 0.39 6.40 17.82
C LYS A 83 -0.32 7.41 16.93
N TYR A 84 -0.66 8.59 17.47
CA TYR A 84 -1.33 9.64 16.69
C TYR A 84 -0.46 10.16 15.54
N LEU A 85 0.84 10.34 15.77
CA LEU A 85 1.79 10.71 14.71
C LEU A 85 1.74 9.69 13.55
N ALA A 86 1.91 8.39 13.84
CA ALA A 86 1.86 7.35 12.84
C ALA A 86 0.47 7.28 12.15
N SER A 87 -0.60 7.50 12.91
CA SER A 87 -1.96 7.56 12.36
C SER A 87 -2.12 8.70 11.36
N PHE A 88 -1.60 9.88 11.66
CA PHE A 88 -1.64 11.02 10.75
C PHE A 88 -0.73 10.83 9.53
N PHE A 89 0.40 10.12 9.68
CA PHE A 89 1.21 9.74 8.52
C PHE A 89 0.42 8.83 7.57
N LEU A 90 -0.26 7.79 8.08
CA LEU A 90 -1.07 6.92 7.23
C LEU A 90 -2.25 7.65 6.59
N ILE A 91 -2.96 8.52 7.34
CA ILE A 91 -4.05 9.32 6.79
C ILE A 91 -3.53 10.28 5.71
N GLY A 92 -2.38 10.93 5.93
CA GLY A 92 -1.72 11.79 4.94
C GLY A 92 -1.35 11.02 3.68
N ALA A 93 -0.73 9.86 3.81
CA ALA A 93 -0.40 8.99 2.68
C ALA A 93 -1.64 8.64 1.85
N VAL A 94 -2.75 8.28 2.52
CA VAL A 94 -4.00 7.91 1.84
C VAL A 94 -4.77 9.13 1.31
N ALA A 95 -4.50 10.34 1.81
CA ALA A 95 -5.09 11.55 1.24
C ALA A 95 -4.55 11.85 -0.17
N PHE A 96 -3.34 11.38 -0.50
CA PHE A 96 -2.68 11.64 -1.78
C PHE A 96 -2.55 10.37 -2.65
N GLY A 97 -2.04 9.27 -2.11
CA GLY A 97 -1.67 8.07 -2.88
C GLY A 97 -2.78 7.49 -3.74
N PRO A 98 -4.00 7.26 -3.24
CA PRO A 98 -5.10 6.71 -4.03
C PRO A 98 -5.45 7.52 -5.28
N LEU A 99 -5.27 8.85 -5.25
CA LEU A 99 -5.52 9.69 -6.42
C LEU A 99 -4.50 9.44 -7.53
N ALA A 100 -3.22 9.31 -7.19
CA ALA A 100 -2.19 8.97 -8.17
C ALA A 100 -2.49 7.61 -8.83
N VAL A 101 -2.96 6.63 -8.03
CA VAL A 101 -3.37 5.31 -8.53
C VAL A 101 -4.59 5.41 -9.46
N LEU A 102 -5.59 6.26 -9.14
CA LEU A 102 -6.76 6.47 -10.00
C LEU A 102 -6.40 7.20 -11.30
N MET A 103 -5.49 8.18 -11.25
CA MET A 103 -4.98 8.86 -12.44
C MET A 103 -4.25 7.86 -13.34
N THR A 104 -3.43 6.99 -12.79
CA THR A 104 -2.80 5.88 -13.53
C THR A 104 -3.85 4.95 -14.14
N ALA A 105 -4.86 4.53 -13.40
CA ALA A 105 -5.95 3.68 -13.89
C ALA A 105 -6.66 4.32 -15.10
N ALA A 106 -6.93 5.62 -15.01
CA ALA A 106 -7.64 6.37 -16.04
C ALA A 106 -6.90 6.39 -17.38
N GLN A 107 -5.56 6.38 -17.38
CA GLN A 107 -4.75 6.36 -18.60
C GLN A 107 -4.93 5.07 -19.44
N PHE A 108 -5.30 3.95 -18.79
CA PHE A 108 -5.53 2.67 -19.48
C PHE A 108 -6.96 2.49 -20.00
N ILE A 109 -7.88 3.38 -19.65
CA ILE A 109 -9.27 3.29 -20.11
C ILE A 109 -9.38 4.01 -21.46
N PRO A 110 -9.84 3.33 -22.53
CA PRO A 110 -9.89 3.92 -23.88
C PRO A 110 -11.10 4.87 -24.04
N LEU A 111 -11.20 5.88 -23.18
CA LEU A 111 -12.21 6.93 -23.21
C LEU A 111 -11.58 8.33 -23.29
N ASN A 112 -10.26 8.43 -23.47
CA ASN A 112 -9.52 9.68 -23.46
C ASN A 112 -9.89 10.62 -24.63
N ASP A 113 -10.49 10.07 -25.70
CA ASP A 113 -11.04 10.87 -26.81
C ASP A 113 -12.33 11.62 -26.43
N PHE A 114 -13.01 11.19 -25.37
CA PHE A 114 -14.30 11.75 -24.95
C PHE A 114 -14.24 12.46 -23.58
N LEU A 115 -13.35 12.01 -22.70
CA LEU A 115 -13.22 12.49 -21.33
C LEU A 115 -11.75 12.71 -20.98
N SER A 116 -11.44 13.75 -20.20
CA SER A 116 -10.09 13.93 -19.68
C SER A 116 -9.74 12.83 -18.66
N THR A 117 -8.45 12.56 -18.50
CA THR A 117 -7.93 11.58 -17.53
C THR A 117 -8.43 11.87 -16.11
N GLU A 118 -8.51 13.16 -15.73
CA GLU A 118 -9.03 13.61 -14.44
C GLU A 118 -10.52 13.25 -14.28
N SER A 119 -11.32 13.44 -15.34
CA SER A 119 -12.74 13.10 -15.34
C SER A 119 -12.96 11.59 -15.16
N ILE A 120 -12.18 10.77 -15.85
CA ILE A 120 -12.22 9.31 -15.71
C ILE A 120 -11.79 8.91 -14.31
N ALA A 121 -10.71 9.48 -13.77
CA ALA A 121 -10.25 9.22 -12.39
C ALA A 121 -11.30 9.60 -11.36
N PHE A 122 -12.01 10.71 -11.56
CA PHE A 122 -13.12 11.14 -10.71
C PHE A 122 -14.30 10.14 -10.72
N LEU A 123 -14.66 9.61 -11.89
CA LEU A 123 -15.70 8.57 -12.02
C LEU A 123 -15.25 7.27 -11.29
N LEU A 124 -14.00 6.86 -11.45
CA LEU A 124 -13.44 5.70 -10.75
C LEU A 124 -13.45 5.88 -9.23
N MET A 125 -13.21 7.11 -8.74
CA MET A 125 -13.35 7.45 -7.32
C MET A 125 -14.80 7.28 -6.85
N GLY A 126 -15.79 7.73 -7.63
CA GLY A 126 -17.21 7.52 -7.34
C GLY A 126 -17.56 6.03 -7.22
N ILE A 127 -17.09 5.19 -8.15
CA ILE A 127 -17.25 3.74 -8.12
C ILE A 127 -16.62 3.15 -6.84
N THR A 128 -15.41 3.59 -6.49
CA THR A 128 -14.71 3.15 -5.28
C THR A 128 -15.52 3.45 -4.02
N ILE A 129 -16.06 4.67 -3.90
CA ILE A 129 -16.91 5.06 -2.76
C ILE A 129 -18.15 4.17 -2.68
N LEU A 130 -18.83 3.94 -3.79
CA LEU A 130 -20.01 3.07 -3.83
C LEU A 130 -19.70 1.65 -3.36
N ILE A 131 -18.56 1.09 -3.78
CA ILE A 131 -18.10 -0.24 -3.31
C ILE A 131 -17.81 -0.21 -1.80
N LEU A 132 -17.15 0.82 -1.30
CA LEU A 132 -16.80 0.95 0.12
C LEU A 132 -18.03 1.11 1.04
N LEU A 133 -19.15 1.59 0.53
CA LEU A 133 -20.42 1.65 1.28
C LEU A 133 -21.10 0.29 1.46
N MET A 134 -20.60 -0.75 0.77
CA MET A 134 -21.12 -2.11 0.89
C MET A 134 -20.53 -2.82 2.13
N LYS A 135 -21.11 -3.98 2.48
CA LYS A 135 -20.54 -4.83 3.57
C LYS A 135 -19.13 -5.27 3.24
N VAL A 136 -18.23 -5.24 4.21
CA VAL A 136 -16.81 -5.61 4.03
C VAL A 136 -16.60 -6.98 3.38
N SER A 137 -17.45 -7.95 3.71
CA SER A 137 -17.38 -9.28 3.09
C SER A 137 -17.71 -9.29 1.59
N PHE A 138 -18.49 -8.32 1.11
CA PHE A 138 -18.79 -8.14 -0.31
C PHE A 138 -17.64 -7.39 -1.00
N VAL A 139 -17.12 -6.36 -0.35
CA VAL A 139 -15.90 -5.64 -0.80
C VAL A 139 -14.74 -6.62 -0.98
N GLY A 140 -14.50 -7.50 0.01
CA GLY A 140 -13.48 -8.53 -0.07
C GLY A 140 -13.71 -9.56 -1.20
N LYS A 141 -14.98 -9.85 -1.57
CA LYS A 141 -15.27 -10.71 -2.72
C LYS A 141 -14.94 -10.02 -4.04
N ILE A 142 -15.36 -8.76 -4.20
CA ILE A 142 -15.03 -7.95 -5.39
C ILE A 142 -13.50 -7.89 -5.56
N ALA A 143 -12.79 -7.50 -4.51
CA ALA A 143 -11.33 -7.43 -4.53
C ALA A 143 -10.70 -8.78 -4.90
N PHE A 144 -11.20 -9.89 -4.34
CA PHE A 144 -10.71 -11.23 -4.66
C PHE A 144 -10.91 -11.60 -6.13
N VAL A 145 -12.07 -11.32 -6.70
CA VAL A 145 -12.36 -11.62 -8.12
C VAL A 145 -11.46 -10.76 -9.02
N LEU A 146 -11.43 -9.44 -8.79
CA LEU A 146 -10.63 -8.52 -9.60
C LEU A 146 -9.14 -8.88 -9.56
N SER A 147 -8.59 -9.08 -8.36
CA SER A 147 -7.17 -9.41 -8.20
C SER A 147 -6.81 -10.79 -8.76
N SER A 148 -7.68 -11.79 -8.58
CA SER A 148 -7.43 -13.16 -9.06
C SER A 148 -7.46 -13.23 -10.59
N VAL A 149 -8.45 -12.60 -11.23
CA VAL A 149 -8.55 -12.54 -12.69
C VAL A 149 -7.34 -11.82 -13.27
N SER A 150 -7.00 -10.64 -12.74
CA SER A 150 -5.85 -9.87 -13.20
C SER A 150 -4.52 -10.62 -13.01
N ALA A 151 -4.31 -11.23 -11.84
CA ALA A 151 -3.12 -12.03 -11.57
C ALA A 151 -2.99 -13.23 -12.52
N LEU A 152 -4.11 -13.93 -12.80
CA LEU A 152 -4.13 -15.05 -13.72
C LEU A 152 -3.80 -14.63 -15.16
N LEU A 153 -4.36 -13.51 -15.62
CA LEU A 153 -4.11 -12.99 -16.97
C LEU A 153 -2.65 -12.55 -17.14
N LEU A 154 -2.10 -11.84 -16.16
CA LEU A 154 -0.69 -11.45 -16.15
C LEU A 154 0.25 -12.66 -16.10
N PHE A 155 -0.05 -13.64 -15.25
CA PHE A 155 0.73 -14.88 -15.16
C PHE A 155 0.71 -15.66 -16.48
N THR A 156 -0.47 -15.87 -17.08
CA THR A 156 -0.59 -16.61 -18.35
C THR A 156 0.11 -15.88 -19.48
N GLY A 157 -0.04 -14.56 -19.59
CA GLY A 157 0.68 -13.76 -20.57
C GLY A 157 2.19 -13.86 -20.41
N GLY A 158 2.69 -13.71 -19.19
CA GLY A 158 4.11 -13.81 -18.89
C GLY A 158 4.69 -15.19 -19.23
N VAL A 159 4.03 -16.29 -18.80
CA VAL A 159 4.48 -17.66 -19.11
C VAL A 159 4.45 -17.91 -20.62
N THR A 160 3.39 -17.52 -21.31
CA THR A 160 3.28 -17.72 -22.75
C THR A 160 4.38 -16.95 -23.49
N SER A 161 4.66 -15.70 -23.11
CA SER A 161 5.76 -14.94 -23.69
C SER A 161 7.12 -15.59 -23.48
N LEU A 162 7.41 -16.08 -22.29
CA LEU A 162 8.68 -16.77 -21.99
C LEU A 162 8.84 -18.07 -22.80
N VAL A 163 7.76 -18.81 -22.98
CA VAL A 163 7.81 -20.11 -23.68
C VAL A 163 7.86 -19.96 -25.21
N GLN A 164 7.09 -19.02 -25.77
CA GLN A 164 6.97 -18.88 -27.23
C GLN A 164 8.01 -17.95 -27.84
N TYR A 165 8.52 -16.98 -27.08
CA TYR A 165 9.41 -15.93 -27.59
C TYR A 165 10.64 -15.70 -26.68
N PRO A 166 11.39 -16.77 -26.29
CA PRO A 166 12.53 -16.61 -25.42
C PRO A 166 13.66 -15.80 -26.11
N LYS A 167 14.33 -14.92 -25.34
CA LYS A 167 15.57 -14.31 -25.78
C LYS A 167 16.72 -15.32 -25.71
N ALA A 168 17.65 -15.28 -26.69
CA ALA A 168 18.80 -16.17 -26.73
C ALA A 168 19.85 -15.83 -25.66
N GLU A 169 20.04 -14.54 -25.38
CA GLU A 169 21.00 -14.04 -24.39
C GLU A 169 20.28 -13.52 -23.15
N LEU A 170 20.71 -13.98 -21.98
CA LEU A 170 20.05 -13.66 -20.71
C LEU A 170 20.70 -12.49 -19.98
N ILE A 171 22.03 -12.29 -20.16
CA ILE A 171 22.82 -11.23 -19.53
C ILE A 171 23.78 -10.64 -20.58
N THR A 172 23.58 -9.40 -20.96
CA THR A 172 24.38 -8.65 -21.93
C THR A 172 24.94 -7.35 -21.35
N THR A 173 24.39 -6.87 -20.24
CA THR A 173 24.76 -5.61 -19.59
C THR A 173 25.65 -5.83 -18.39
N SER A 174 26.53 -4.87 -18.07
CA SER A 174 27.33 -4.85 -16.85
C SER A 174 26.50 -4.43 -15.64
N PHE A 175 26.85 -4.96 -14.47
CA PHE A 175 26.19 -4.55 -13.21
C PHE A 175 26.55 -3.10 -12.84
N ASP A 176 25.54 -2.29 -12.59
CA ASP A 176 25.65 -0.94 -12.03
C ASP A 176 24.93 -0.87 -10.67
N SER A 177 25.71 -0.63 -9.62
CA SER A 177 25.18 -0.58 -8.25
C SER A 177 24.26 0.61 -7.99
N SER A 178 24.44 1.75 -8.69
CA SER A 178 23.60 2.93 -8.56
C SER A 178 22.22 2.65 -9.15
N ASN A 179 22.19 2.15 -10.39
CA ASN A 179 20.94 1.78 -11.07
C ASN A 179 20.20 0.64 -10.35
N PHE A 180 20.95 -0.33 -9.80
CA PHE A 180 20.37 -1.38 -8.98
C PHE A 180 19.72 -0.81 -7.70
N GLY A 181 20.41 0.09 -6.98
CA GLY A 181 19.86 0.78 -5.81
C GLY A 181 18.63 1.62 -6.14
N TYR A 182 18.67 2.36 -7.25
CA TYR A 182 17.53 3.16 -7.73
C TYR A 182 16.33 2.27 -8.13
N SER A 183 16.57 1.13 -8.76
CA SER A 183 15.52 0.18 -9.10
C SER A 183 14.81 -0.38 -7.85
N LEU A 184 15.54 -0.65 -6.76
CA LEU A 184 14.96 -1.07 -5.49
C LEU A 184 14.10 0.04 -4.85
N LEU A 185 14.53 1.30 -4.96
CA LEU A 185 13.73 2.44 -4.51
C LEU A 185 12.39 2.50 -5.25
N LEU A 186 12.40 2.39 -6.59
CA LEU A 186 11.17 2.36 -7.38
C LEU A 186 10.29 1.15 -7.03
N LEU A 187 10.90 -0.02 -6.83
CA LEU A 187 10.20 -1.25 -6.50
C LEU A 187 9.59 -1.23 -5.09
N PHE A 188 10.03 -0.35 -4.19
CA PHE A 188 9.42 -0.21 -2.87
C PHE A 188 7.90 0.04 -2.96
N TRP A 189 7.45 0.78 -3.97
CA TRP A 189 6.03 0.99 -4.24
C TRP A 189 5.22 -0.31 -4.32
N THR A 190 5.82 -1.40 -4.82
CA THR A 190 5.12 -2.70 -4.99
C THR A 190 4.91 -3.47 -3.69
N ILE A 191 5.53 -3.08 -2.60
CA ILE A 191 5.38 -3.76 -1.30
C ILE A 191 4.64 -2.93 -0.26
N VAL A 192 4.20 -1.72 -0.61
CA VAL A 192 3.32 -0.89 0.23
C VAL A 192 1.91 -1.50 0.26
N GLY A 193 1.33 -1.64 1.46
CA GLY A 193 -0.02 -2.19 1.65
C GLY A 193 -0.11 -3.25 2.75
N TRP A 194 0.99 -3.88 3.14
CA TRP A 194 0.99 -4.84 4.26
C TRP A 194 0.64 -4.18 5.59
N GLU A 195 1.06 -2.94 5.81
CA GLU A 195 0.84 -2.17 7.04
C GLU A 195 -0.63 -1.88 7.32
N VAL A 196 -1.45 -1.78 6.27
CA VAL A 196 -2.88 -1.43 6.42
C VAL A 196 -3.80 -2.63 6.65
N ILE A 197 -3.30 -3.87 6.53
CA ILE A 197 -4.09 -5.09 6.73
C ILE A 197 -4.64 -5.14 8.16
N GLY A 198 -3.85 -4.67 9.13
CA GLY A 198 -4.23 -4.59 10.53
C GLY A 198 -5.54 -3.85 10.77
N ASN A 199 -5.83 -2.81 9.99
CA ASN A 199 -7.05 -2.01 10.11
C ASN A 199 -8.35 -2.79 9.81
N TYR A 200 -8.25 -3.92 9.12
CA TYR A 200 -9.37 -4.83 8.85
C TYR A 200 -9.50 -5.97 9.87
N SER A 201 -8.60 -6.06 10.83
CA SER A 201 -8.47 -7.23 11.73
C SER A 201 -9.74 -7.52 12.55
N ASN A 202 -10.50 -6.49 12.97
CA ASN A 202 -11.79 -6.66 13.64
C ASN A 202 -12.86 -7.33 12.77
N GLU A 203 -12.73 -7.22 11.46
CA GLU A 203 -13.69 -7.74 10.48
C GLU A 203 -13.27 -9.12 9.94
N VAL A 204 -12.15 -9.68 10.42
CA VAL A 204 -11.66 -11.00 10.04
C VAL A 204 -12.27 -12.09 10.92
N LYS A 205 -12.73 -13.19 10.28
CA LYS A 205 -13.20 -14.38 10.98
C LYS A 205 -12.01 -15.17 11.54
N ASN A 206 -11.91 -15.34 12.85
CA ASN A 206 -10.84 -16.09 13.51
C ASN A 206 -9.44 -15.63 13.05
N ILE A 207 -9.05 -14.44 13.51
CA ILE A 207 -7.83 -13.75 13.10
C ILE A 207 -6.57 -14.63 13.13
N LYS A 208 -6.40 -15.46 14.18
CA LYS A 208 -5.22 -16.34 14.37
C LYS A 208 -5.10 -17.43 13.30
N LYS A 209 -6.20 -17.83 12.66
CA LYS A 209 -6.23 -18.85 11.59
C LYS A 209 -6.31 -18.21 10.20
N THR A 210 -7.05 -17.12 10.06
CA THR A 210 -7.35 -16.49 8.78
C THR A 210 -6.20 -15.63 8.28
N VAL A 211 -5.59 -14.80 9.15
CA VAL A 211 -4.50 -13.90 8.75
C VAL A 211 -3.28 -14.66 8.24
N PRO A 212 -2.73 -15.69 8.94
CA PRO A 212 -1.56 -16.40 8.42
C PRO A 212 -1.81 -17.06 7.08
N LYS A 213 -3.02 -17.64 6.87
CA LYS A 213 -3.40 -18.26 5.59
C LYS A 213 -3.50 -17.23 4.47
N ALA A 214 -4.17 -16.10 4.74
CA ALA A 214 -4.33 -15.04 3.74
C ALA A 214 -2.98 -14.41 3.39
N VAL A 215 -2.18 -14.06 4.37
CA VAL A 215 -0.86 -13.44 4.20
C VAL A 215 0.09 -14.37 3.44
N GLY A 216 0.22 -15.63 3.85
CA GLY A 216 1.09 -16.60 3.18
C GLY A 216 0.67 -16.88 1.74
N PHE A 217 -0.64 -17.08 1.49
CA PHE A 217 -1.17 -17.27 0.14
C PHE A 217 -0.95 -16.03 -0.73
N SER A 218 -1.23 -14.83 -0.19
CA SER A 218 -1.04 -13.58 -0.93
C SER A 218 0.42 -13.33 -1.27
N ALA A 219 1.34 -13.50 -0.30
CA ALA A 219 2.77 -13.31 -0.54
C ALA A 219 3.30 -14.27 -1.63
N LEU A 220 2.82 -15.53 -1.64
CA LEU A 220 3.18 -16.49 -2.68
C LEU A 220 2.69 -16.06 -4.07
N ILE A 221 1.40 -15.73 -4.20
CA ILE A 221 0.83 -15.31 -5.48
C ILE A 221 1.49 -14.04 -6.00
N ILE A 222 1.69 -13.04 -5.14
CA ILE A 222 2.37 -11.79 -5.50
C ILE A 222 3.78 -12.08 -6.01
N THR A 223 4.56 -12.88 -5.27
CA THR A 223 5.94 -13.23 -5.66
C THR A 223 5.98 -13.94 -7.01
N VAL A 224 5.12 -14.94 -7.22
CA VAL A 224 5.08 -15.71 -8.47
C VAL A 224 4.68 -14.81 -9.65
N VAL A 225 3.63 -14.02 -9.51
CA VAL A 225 3.17 -13.13 -10.59
C VAL A 225 4.22 -12.06 -10.91
N CYS A 226 4.78 -11.40 -9.89
CA CYS A 226 5.79 -10.36 -10.10
C CYS A 226 7.04 -10.92 -10.78
N LEU A 227 7.56 -12.07 -10.34
CA LEU A 227 8.76 -12.66 -10.94
C LEU A 227 8.51 -13.17 -12.35
N VAL A 228 7.34 -13.77 -12.64
CA VAL A 228 6.99 -14.21 -14.00
C VAL A 228 6.85 -13.03 -14.95
N VAL A 229 6.16 -11.96 -14.53
CA VAL A 229 6.01 -10.75 -15.34
C VAL A 229 7.35 -10.05 -15.58
N ALA A 230 8.16 -9.90 -14.54
CA ALA A 230 9.49 -9.29 -14.65
C ALA A 230 10.42 -10.11 -15.57
N ALA A 231 10.42 -11.45 -15.40
CA ALA A 231 11.17 -12.37 -16.26
C ALA A 231 10.69 -12.30 -17.72
N ALA A 232 9.37 -12.21 -17.95
CA ALA A 232 8.81 -12.10 -19.28
C ALA A 232 9.24 -10.78 -19.98
N ILE A 233 9.19 -9.67 -19.30
CA ILE A 233 9.68 -8.37 -19.82
C ILE A 233 11.17 -8.45 -20.15
N GLN A 234 11.97 -9.05 -19.28
CA GLN A 234 13.42 -9.12 -19.46
C GLN A 234 13.85 -10.17 -20.47
N TRP A 235 13.27 -11.37 -20.45
CA TRP A 235 13.78 -12.56 -21.14
C TRP A 235 12.89 -13.06 -22.30
N SER A 236 11.91 -12.25 -22.72
CA SER A 236 11.16 -12.57 -23.94
C SER A 236 11.19 -11.41 -24.93
N ASN A 237 10.93 -11.74 -26.19
CA ASN A 237 10.85 -10.76 -27.29
C ASN A 237 9.61 -11.03 -28.14
N PRO A 238 8.39 -10.91 -27.59
CA PRO A 238 7.17 -11.13 -28.31
C PRO A 238 6.94 -10.02 -29.38
N PRO A 239 6.15 -10.30 -30.43
CA PRO A 239 5.87 -9.34 -31.47
C PRO A 239 5.11 -8.12 -30.91
N HIS A 240 5.53 -6.93 -31.35
CA HIS A 240 4.83 -5.69 -31.06
C HIS A 240 3.63 -5.53 -31.99
N ILE A 241 2.47 -5.17 -31.44
CA ILE A 241 1.27 -4.85 -32.21
C ILE A 241 1.08 -3.31 -32.17
N GLY A 242 0.89 -2.67 -33.32
CA GLY A 242 0.56 -1.25 -33.41
C GLY A 242 1.73 -0.30 -33.64
N GLY A 243 2.94 -0.81 -33.94
CA GLY A 243 4.08 0.03 -34.29
C GLY A 243 4.77 0.74 -33.13
N ASP A 244 4.31 0.55 -31.91
CA ASP A 244 4.97 1.07 -30.71
C ASP A 244 6.10 0.14 -30.31
N SER A 245 7.33 0.64 -30.34
CA SER A 245 8.54 -0.12 -30.02
C SER A 245 8.86 -0.15 -28.52
N GLN A 246 8.09 0.58 -27.70
CA GLN A 246 8.34 0.63 -26.27
C GLN A 246 7.88 -0.67 -25.58
N LEU A 247 8.74 -1.21 -24.71
CA LEU A 247 8.38 -2.32 -23.84
C LEU A 247 7.33 -1.86 -22.85
N THR A 248 6.18 -2.52 -22.86
CA THR A 248 5.08 -2.27 -21.95
C THR A 248 4.53 -3.61 -21.43
N ILE A 249 3.73 -3.57 -20.39
CA ILE A 249 3.05 -4.78 -19.89
C ILE A 249 2.12 -5.40 -20.97
N ALA A 250 1.64 -4.61 -21.93
CA ALA A 250 0.86 -5.09 -23.07
C ALA A 250 1.65 -6.08 -23.93
N THR A 251 2.95 -5.86 -24.09
CA THR A 251 3.82 -6.70 -24.94
C THR A 251 3.78 -8.17 -24.51
N ILE A 252 3.82 -8.46 -23.20
CA ILE A 252 3.77 -9.85 -22.72
C ILE A 252 2.37 -10.48 -22.78
N LEU A 253 1.31 -9.71 -22.97
CA LEU A 253 -0.05 -10.21 -23.12
C LEU A 253 -0.40 -10.51 -24.59
N THR A 254 0.31 -9.88 -25.53
CA THR A 254 0.09 -10.00 -26.96
C THR A 254 0.11 -11.45 -27.48
N PRO A 255 1.02 -12.36 -27.04
CA PRO A 255 1.01 -13.74 -27.48
C PRO A 255 -0.28 -14.50 -27.19
N VAL A 256 -0.99 -14.11 -26.11
CA VAL A 256 -2.26 -14.76 -25.70
C VAL A 256 -3.45 -14.08 -26.34
N PHE A 257 -3.48 -12.76 -26.39
CA PHE A 257 -4.69 -11.98 -26.70
C PHE A 257 -4.66 -11.28 -28.07
N GLY A 258 -3.50 -11.28 -28.76
CA GLY A 258 -3.35 -10.66 -30.07
C GLY A 258 -3.84 -9.20 -30.08
N THR A 259 -4.70 -8.84 -31.01
CA THR A 259 -5.28 -7.49 -31.15
C THR A 259 -6.18 -7.08 -29.97
N SER A 260 -6.68 -8.03 -29.16
CA SER A 260 -7.51 -7.75 -27.99
C SER A 260 -6.69 -7.30 -26.78
N THR A 261 -5.35 -7.27 -26.86
CA THR A 261 -4.46 -6.92 -25.74
C THR A 261 -4.77 -5.56 -25.14
N SER A 262 -5.01 -4.53 -25.97
CA SER A 262 -5.34 -3.17 -25.53
C SER A 262 -6.63 -3.14 -24.69
N PHE A 263 -7.65 -3.91 -25.09
CA PHE A 263 -8.87 -4.05 -24.32
C PHE A 263 -8.63 -4.77 -22.98
N ILE A 264 -7.86 -5.88 -23.01
CA ILE A 264 -7.56 -6.65 -21.81
C ILE A 264 -6.79 -5.80 -20.77
N ILE A 265 -5.78 -5.03 -21.20
CA ILE A 265 -5.04 -4.16 -20.28
C ILE A 265 -5.92 -3.03 -19.75
N GLY A 266 -6.82 -2.49 -20.61
CA GLY A 266 -7.83 -1.49 -20.22
C GLY A 266 -8.81 -1.99 -19.14
N VAL A 267 -8.89 -3.30 -18.93
CA VAL A 267 -9.67 -3.92 -17.84
C VAL A 267 -8.79 -4.26 -16.64
N ILE A 268 -7.64 -4.91 -16.86
CA ILE A 268 -6.75 -5.39 -15.79
C ILE A 268 -6.17 -4.23 -14.98
N ALA A 269 -5.64 -3.21 -15.64
CA ALA A 269 -4.95 -2.11 -14.97
C ALA A 269 -5.90 -1.31 -14.06
N PRO A 270 -7.09 -0.84 -14.53
CA PRO A 270 -8.07 -0.22 -13.66
C PRO A 270 -8.57 -1.16 -12.54
N ALA A 271 -8.76 -2.45 -12.81
CA ALA A 271 -9.21 -3.40 -11.80
C ALA A 271 -8.21 -3.52 -10.64
N LEU A 272 -6.92 -3.66 -10.91
CA LEU A 272 -5.87 -3.71 -9.89
C LEU A 272 -5.75 -2.38 -9.15
N CYS A 273 -5.77 -1.26 -9.87
CA CYS A 273 -5.74 0.07 -9.27
C CYS A 273 -6.93 0.30 -8.32
N LEU A 274 -8.15 -0.06 -8.74
CA LEU A 274 -9.35 0.05 -7.89
C LEU A 274 -9.24 -0.78 -6.61
N THR A 275 -8.68 -2.00 -6.67
CA THR A 275 -8.47 -2.80 -5.46
C THR A 275 -7.51 -2.13 -4.48
N SER A 276 -6.45 -1.45 -4.97
CA SER A 276 -5.53 -0.65 -4.15
C SER A 276 -6.26 0.50 -3.46
N VAL A 277 -7.01 1.27 -4.21
CA VAL A 277 -7.77 2.42 -3.69
C VAL A 277 -8.80 1.98 -2.64
N ILE A 278 -9.51 0.88 -2.89
CA ILE A 278 -10.47 0.27 -1.95
C ILE A 278 -9.77 -0.11 -0.63
N LEU A 279 -8.61 -0.76 -0.68
CA LEU A 279 -7.88 -1.17 0.51
C LEU A 279 -7.47 0.05 1.34
N PHE A 280 -6.78 1.01 0.72
CA PHE A 280 -6.19 2.15 1.43
C PHE A 280 -7.26 3.10 1.98
N ILE A 281 -8.27 3.47 1.20
CA ILE A 281 -9.37 4.32 1.68
C ILE A 281 -10.13 3.61 2.80
N GLY A 282 -10.42 2.32 2.63
CA GLY A 282 -11.11 1.54 3.66
C GLY A 282 -10.31 1.42 4.96
N ALA A 283 -8.97 1.30 4.90
CA ALA A 283 -8.09 1.28 6.06
C ALA A 283 -8.05 2.65 6.77
N ALA A 284 -7.82 3.73 6.02
CA ALA A 284 -7.80 5.09 6.57
C ALA A 284 -9.15 5.47 7.19
N ALA A 285 -10.27 5.08 6.59
CA ALA A 285 -11.60 5.32 7.14
C ALA A 285 -11.80 4.64 8.51
N ARG A 286 -11.28 3.41 8.70
CA ARG A 286 -11.30 2.71 9.99
C ARG A 286 -10.40 3.39 11.02
N LEU A 287 -9.23 3.82 10.60
CA LEU A 287 -8.30 4.55 11.46
C LEU A 287 -8.88 5.89 11.91
N ILE A 288 -9.48 6.67 11.00
CA ILE A 288 -10.19 7.92 11.33
C ILE A 288 -11.33 7.65 12.32
N ASN A 289 -12.10 6.58 12.11
CA ASN A 289 -13.16 6.17 13.02
C ASN A 289 -12.60 5.87 14.42
N SER A 290 -11.49 5.14 14.53
CA SER A 290 -10.81 4.87 15.81
C SER A 290 -10.37 6.14 16.51
N LEU A 291 -9.72 7.06 15.80
CA LEU A 291 -9.28 8.35 16.36
C LEU A 291 -10.46 9.24 16.81
N ALA A 292 -11.60 9.16 16.13
CA ALA A 292 -12.81 9.87 16.54
C ALA A 292 -13.42 9.28 17.83
N ILE A 293 -13.39 7.95 17.98
CA ILE A 293 -13.80 7.27 19.23
C ILE A 293 -12.87 7.66 20.39
N GLU A 294 -11.58 7.83 20.12
CA GLU A 294 -10.59 8.29 21.10
C GLU A 294 -10.65 9.81 21.37
N ASN A 295 -11.60 10.54 20.80
CA ASN A 295 -11.76 12.01 20.88
C ASN A 295 -10.55 12.82 20.35
N VAL A 296 -9.74 12.24 19.47
CA VAL A 296 -8.63 12.92 18.76
C VAL A 296 -9.17 13.69 17.56
N LEU A 297 -10.17 13.12 16.89
CA LEU A 297 -10.90 13.74 15.78
C LEU A 297 -12.36 13.99 16.17
N PRO A 298 -13.08 14.87 15.45
CA PRO A 298 -14.48 15.15 15.72
C PRO A 298 -15.33 13.88 15.78
N LYS A 299 -16.18 13.76 16.81
CA LYS A 299 -17.02 12.56 17.08
C LYS A 299 -17.88 12.12 15.90
N LYS A 300 -18.31 13.04 15.03
CA LYS A 300 -19.09 12.75 13.82
C LYS A 300 -18.35 11.83 12.85
N LEU A 301 -17.01 11.86 12.82
CA LEU A 301 -16.19 11.00 12.00
C LEU A 301 -16.16 9.53 12.50
N GLY A 302 -16.59 9.30 13.74
CA GLY A 302 -16.79 7.97 14.32
C GLY A 302 -18.08 7.28 13.90
N TYR A 303 -18.91 7.90 13.04
CA TYR A 303 -20.19 7.30 12.64
C TYR A 303 -20.00 6.08 11.74
N ARG A 304 -20.71 5.00 12.08
CA ARG A 304 -20.83 3.76 11.30
C ARG A 304 -22.27 3.50 10.90
N THR A 305 -22.45 2.93 9.72
CA THR A 305 -23.78 2.48 9.27
C THR A 305 -24.23 1.23 10.03
N LYS A 306 -25.50 0.83 9.83
CA LYS A 306 -26.05 -0.46 10.36
C LYS A 306 -25.28 -1.70 9.88
N ASN A 307 -24.56 -1.60 8.75
CA ASN A 307 -23.69 -2.65 8.21
C ASN A 307 -22.25 -2.56 8.71
N ASN A 308 -21.98 -1.78 9.75
CA ASN A 308 -20.67 -1.55 10.35
C ASN A 308 -19.65 -0.87 9.39
N VAL A 309 -20.12 -0.16 8.36
CA VAL A 309 -19.29 0.60 7.42
C VAL A 309 -18.86 1.91 8.10
N PRO A 310 -17.57 2.28 8.11
CA PRO A 310 -17.05 3.51 8.74
C PRO A 310 -17.35 4.75 7.88
N LEU A 311 -18.62 5.12 7.76
CA LEU A 311 -19.10 6.16 6.85
C LEU A 311 -18.46 7.52 7.12
N GLY A 312 -18.32 7.90 8.40
CA GLY A 312 -17.67 9.17 8.76
C GLY A 312 -16.23 9.26 8.25
N GLY A 313 -15.46 8.18 8.38
CA GLY A 313 -14.09 8.09 7.88
C GLY A 313 -14.01 8.09 6.35
N ILE A 314 -14.91 7.34 5.65
CA ILE A 314 -14.99 7.33 4.19
C ILE A 314 -15.25 8.74 3.67
N LEU A 315 -16.24 9.44 4.23
CA LEU A 315 -16.58 10.81 3.81
C LEU A 315 -15.40 11.77 4.06
N ALA A 316 -14.72 11.66 5.19
CA ALA A 316 -13.55 12.52 5.49
C ALA A 316 -12.43 12.36 4.45
N ILE A 317 -12.06 11.12 4.11
CA ILE A 317 -11.05 10.85 3.08
C ILE A 317 -11.55 11.27 1.69
N SER A 318 -12.83 11.04 1.38
CA SER A 318 -13.39 11.46 0.09
C SER A 318 -13.35 12.98 -0.08
N ILE A 319 -13.61 13.75 0.99
CA ILE A 319 -13.49 15.22 0.97
C ILE A 319 -12.03 15.64 0.76
N SER A 320 -11.06 14.99 1.41
CA SER A 320 -9.65 15.29 1.15
C SER A 320 -9.25 14.98 -0.29
N HIS A 321 -9.75 13.90 -0.90
CA HIS A 321 -9.52 13.59 -2.30
C HIS A 321 -10.16 14.65 -3.24
N LEU A 322 -11.38 15.10 -2.96
CA LEU A 322 -12.00 16.18 -3.73
C LEU A 322 -11.16 17.47 -3.69
N PHE A 323 -10.60 17.78 -2.53
CA PHE A 323 -9.69 18.93 -2.38
C PHE A 323 -8.41 18.77 -3.22
N VAL A 324 -7.79 17.58 -3.19
CA VAL A 324 -6.59 17.31 -4.00
C VAL A 324 -6.93 17.29 -5.50
N PHE A 325 -8.07 16.74 -5.93
CA PHE A 325 -8.55 16.86 -7.30
C PHE A 325 -8.69 18.32 -7.73
N PHE A 326 -9.23 19.18 -6.86
CA PHE A 326 -9.32 20.60 -7.13
C PHE A 326 -7.93 21.23 -7.35
N LEU A 327 -6.93 20.87 -6.53
CA LEU A 327 -5.56 21.37 -6.70
C LEU A 327 -4.93 20.90 -8.00
N ILE A 328 -5.21 19.65 -8.45
CA ILE A 328 -4.77 19.14 -9.76
C ILE A 328 -5.43 19.91 -10.88
N PHE A 329 -6.76 20.10 -10.81
CA PHE A 329 -7.52 20.82 -11.82
C PHE A 329 -7.09 22.28 -11.98
N MET A 330 -6.63 22.92 -10.89
CA MET A 330 -6.06 24.26 -10.91
C MET A 330 -4.57 24.27 -11.34
N GLU A 331 -3.99 23.11 -11.67
CA GLU A 331 -2.57 22.95 -12.01
C GLU A 331 -1.59 23.39 -10.89
N TRP A 332 -2.07 23.49 -9.65
CA TRP A 332 -1.23 23.87 -8.50
C TRP A 332 -0.34 22.73 -8.01
N ILE A 333 -0.74 21.50 -8.28
CA ILE A 333 -0.01 20.28 -7.92
C ILE A 333 -0.16 19.25 -9.07
N ASN A 334 0.93 18.55 -9.37
CA ASN A 334 0.91 17.48 -10.36
C ASN A 334 0.95 16.08 -9.73
N VAL A 335 0.70 15.04 -10.54
CA VAL A 335 0.65 13.64 -10.08
C VAL A 335 1.97 13.20 -9.45
N THR A 336 3.13 13.62 -9.98
CA THR A 336 4.45 13.28 -9.42
C THR A 336 4.64 13.83 -8.01
N GLN A 337 4.18 15.07 -7.77
CA GLN A 337 4.23 15.68 -6.43
C GLN A 337 3.30 14.94 -5.44
N ILE A 338 2.12 14.49 -5.91
CA ILE A 338 1.18 13.71 -5.09
C ILE A 338 1.80 12.37 -4.69
N VAL A 339 2.44 11.66 -5.63
CA VAL A 339 3.16 10.42 -5.34
C VAL A 339 4.26 10.67 -4.31
N ALA A 340 5.08 11.70 -4.50
CA ALA A 340 6.16 12.02 -3.57
C ALA A 340 5.66 12.34 -2.14
N LEU A 341 4.52 13.04 -2.01
CA LEU A 341 3.87 13.30 -0.71
C LEU A 341 3.36 11.99 -0.08
N ALA A 342 2.69 11.14 -0.86
CA ALA A 342 2.20 9.87 -0.38
C ALA A 342 3.33 8.96 0.11
N ASP A 343 4.41 8.85 -0.67
CA ASP A 343 5.57 8.02 -0.34
C ASP A 343 6.26 8.47 0.95
N GLY A 344 6.50 9.77 1.09
CA GLY A 344 7.12 10.30 2.31
C GLY A 344 6.30 9.96 3.57
N PHE A 345 4.99 10.06 3.50
CA PHE A 345 4.10 9.69 4.60
C PHE A 345 4.04 8.17 4.82
N PHE A 346 3.97 7.35 3.76
CA PHE A 346 4.00 5.88 3.89
C PHE A 346 5.30 5.39 4.52
N ILE A 347 6.45 5.84 4.01
CA ILE A 347 7.77 5.48 4.55
C ILE A 347 7.85 5.87 6.04
N SER A 348 7.38 7.07 6.40
CA SER A 348 7.38 7.53 7.79
C SER A 348 6.49 6.67 8.70
N ASN A 349 5.30 6.27 8.24
CA ASN A 349 4.43 5.35 8.97
C ASN A 349 5.10 4.00 9.20
N VAL A 350 5.69 3.42 8.14
CA VAL A 350 6.39 2.14 8.20
C VAL A 350 7.61 2.22 9.10
N LEU A 351 8.41 3.32 9.05
CA LEU A 351 9.57 3.52 9.92
C LEU A 351 9.19 3.50 11.41
N VAL A 352 8.15 4.24 11.80
CA VAL A 352 7.67 4.24 13.21
C VAL A 352 7.22 2.84 13.61
N THR A 353 6.55 2.11 12.72
CA THR A 353 6.12 0.73 12.95
C THR A 353 7.31 -0.22 13.11
N MET A 354 8.35 -0.10 12.28
CA MET A 354 9.58 -0.90 12.38
C MET A 354 10.33 -0.64 13.69
N LEU A 355 10.41 0.63 14.12
CA LEU A 355 11.00 0.99 15.43
C LEU A 355 10.21 0.36 16.59
N ALA A 356 8.89 0.28 16.50
CA ALA A 356 8.09 -0.44 17.49
C ALA A 356 8.34 -1.96 17.43
N ALA A 357 8.42 -2.52 16.24
CA ALA A 357 8.61 -3.96 16.02
C ALA A 357 9.93 -4.47 16.65
N ILE A 358 11.03 -3.74 16.55
CA ILE A 358 12.32 -4.10 17.21
C ILE A 358 12.13 -4.32 18.72
N LYS A 359 11.25 -3.56 19.37
CA LYS A 359 10.98 -3.70 20.80
C LYS A 359 9.97 -4.78 21.13
N LEU A 360 9.10 -5.15 20.17
CA LEU A 360 8.01 -6.10 20.38
C LEU A 360 8.37 -7.55 20.07
N PHE A 361 9.39 -7.78 19.23
CA PHE A 361 9.82 -9.12 18.84
C PHE A 361 11.17 -9.45 19.48
N ASP A 362 11.25 -10.62 20.13
CA ASP A 362 12.47 -11.07 20.81
C ASP A 362 13.44 -11.82 19.90
N GLN A 363 12.97 -12.34 18.80
CA GLN A 363 13.75 -13.13 17.86
C GLN A 363 14.86 -12.28 17.21
N LYS A 364 16.12 -12.69 17.37
CA LYS A 364 17.29 -11.96 16.84
C LYS A 364 17.22 -11.69 15.34
N ILE A 365 16.78 -12.69 14.56
CA ILE A 365 16.66 -12.55 13.10
C ILE A 365 15.65 -11.46 12.73
N VAL A 366 14.50 -11.38 13.42
CA VAL A 366 13.49 -10.34 13.18
C VAL A 366 14.06 -8.96 13.53
N LYS A 367 14.78 -8.83 14.64
CA LYS A 367 15.41 -7.56 15.04
C LYS A 367 16.47 -7.10 14.02
N ILE A 368 17.33 -7.99 13.56
CA ILE A 368 18.36 -7.67 12.57
C ILE A 368 17.71 -7.27 11.24
N SER A 369 16.78 -8.06 10.73
CA SER A 369 16.09 -7.76 9.46
C SER A 369 15.29 -6.45 9.55
N THR A 370 14.63 -6.20 10.68
CA THR A 370 13.92 -4.92 10.92
C THR A 370 14.90 -3.75 10.98
N GLY A 371 16.05 -3.91 11.64
CA GLY A 371 17.12 -2.90 11.69
C GLY A 371 17.66 -2.56 10.30
N LEU A 372 17.91 -3.57 9.47
CA LEU A 372 18.32 -3.37 8.08
C LEU A 372 17.26 -2.62 7.27
N MET A 373 15.98 -3.01 7.42
CA MET A 373 14.88 -2.31 6.76
C MET A 373 14.78 -0.84 7.17
N ILE A 374 15.00 -0.51 8.44
CA ILE A 374 15.02 0.89 8.89
C ILE A 374 16.10 1.68 8.16
N ILE A 375 17.31 1.11 7.99
CA ILE A 375 18.40 1.78 7.28
C ILE A 375 18.02 2.02 5.81
N ILE A 376 17.44 1.03 5.14
CA ILE A 376 16.96 1.14 3.75
C ILE A 376 15.88 2.20 3.63
N LEU A 377 14.88 2.20 4.51
CA LEU A 377 13.78 3.16 4.50
C LEU A 377 14.23 4.59 4.81
N LEU A 378 15.21 4.76 5.71
CA LEU A 378 15.83 6.05 5.93
C LEU A 378 16.58 6.54 4.69
N GLY A 379 17.27 5.64 3.97
CA GLY A 379 17.86 5.95 2.67
C GLY A 379 16.81 6.43 1.67
N PHE A 380 15.68 5.74 1.56
CA PHE A 380 14.57 6.16 0.68
C PHE A 380 13.98 7.52 1.08
N LEU A 381 13.84 7.77 2.38
CA LEU A 381 13.32 9.05 2.87
C LEU A 381 14.22 10.24 2.50
N LEU A 382 15.54 10.05 2.41
CA LEU A 382 16.48 11.09 2.01
C LEU A 382 16.29 11.55 0.55
N PHE A 383 15.68 10.72 -0.31
CA PHE A 383 15.31 11.10 -1.67
C PHE A 383 13.94 11.81 -1.76
N SER A 384 13.21 11.94 -0.65
CA SER A 384 11.97 12.71 -0.60
C SER A 384 12.24 14.20 -0.79
N SER A 385 11.21 14.96 -1.24
CA SER A 385 11.36 16.41 -1.40
C SER A 385 11.72 17.11 -0.09
N PRO A 386 12.54 18.18 -0.12
CA PRO A 386 12.89 18.93 1.10
C PRO A 386 11.67 19.42 1.88
N ILE A 387 10.60 19.82 1.19
CA ILE A 387 9.34 20.27 1.82
C ILE A 387 8.74 19.10 2.62
N MET A 388 8.71 17.90 2.03
CA MET A 388 8.18 16.71 2.70
C MET A 388 8.99 16.34 3.94
N LEU A 389 10.32 16.42 3.87
CA LEU A 389 11.20 16.20 5.04
C LEU A 389 10.93 17.19 6.16
N ILE A 390 10.72 18.47 5.83
CA ILE A 390 10.35 19.51 6.80
C ILE A 390 9.00 19.19 7.46
N VAL A 391 7.98 18.81 6.68
CA VAL A 391 6.66 18.45 7.21
C VAL A 391 6.76 17.26 8.16
N ILE A 392 7.46 16.20 7.77
CA ILE A 392 7.68 15.00 8.61
C ILE A 392 8.42 15.39 9.90
N ALA A 393 9.48 16.20 9.80
CA ALA A 393 10.26 16.65 10.95
C ALA A 393 9.41 17.46 11.92
N LEU A 394 8.66 18.45 11.43
CA LEU A 394 7.79 19.29 12.27
C LEU A 394 6.71 18.46 12.98
N MET A 395 6.05 17.55 12.26
CA MET A 395 5.07 16.63 12.85
C MET A 395 5.73 15.78 13.93
N THR A 396 6.87 15.16 13.62
CA THR A 396 7.59 14.27 14.55
C THR A 396 8.01 15.00 15.81
N VAL A 397 8.63 16.18 15.71
CA VAL A 397 9.04 17.00 16.86
C VAL A 397 7.82 17.41 17.69
N GLY A 398 6.74 17.87 17.06
CA GLY A 398 5.52 18.29 17.74
C GLY A 398 4.88 17.16 18.56
N PHE A 399 4.78 15.95 17.99
CA PHE A 399 4.19 14.81 18.69
C PHE A 399 5.12 14.21 19.76
N ILE A 400 6.44 14.19 19.54
CA ILE A 400 7.42 13.81 20.57
C ILE A 400 7.34 14.76 21.75
N TYR A 401 7.30 16.08 21.50
CA TYR A 401 7.14 17.06 22.56
C TYR A 401 5.89 16.81 23.41
N LYS A 402 4.73 16.58 22.74
CA LYS A 402 3.49 16.25 23.43
C LYS A 402 3.60 14.96 24.26
N GLN A 403 4.29 13.93 23.76
CA GLN A 403 4.50 12.67 24.48
C GLN A 403 5.37 12.87 25.72
N VAL A 404 6.46 13.61 25.60
CA VAL A 404 7.36 13.90 26.72
C VAL A 404 6.63 14.70 27.81
N LYS A 405 5.90 15.75 27.42
CA LYS A 405 5.10 16.58 28.34
C LYS A 405 4.07 15.73 29.09
N PHE A 406 3.33 14.89 28.37
CA PHE A 406 2.33 13.98 28.97
C PHE A 406 2.97 13.02 29.99
N ASN A 407 4.12 12.44 29.65
CA ASN A 407 4.83 11.53 30.56
C ASN A 407 5.33 12.27 31.83
N ALA A 408 5.78 13.52 31.70
CA ALA A 408 6.21 14.34 32.83
C ALA A 408 5.03 14.70 33.77
N GLU A 409 3.90 15.08 33.21
CA GLU A 409 2.67 15.39 33.97
C GLU A 409 2.16 14.16 34.74
N SER A 410 2.13 12.98 34.08
CA SER A 410 1.72 11.72 34.69
C SER A 410 2.65 11.29 35.85
N ARG A 411 3.97 11.50 35.69
CA ARG A 411 4.93 11.23 36.78
C ARG A 411 4.72 12.16 37.97
N ASN A 412 4.44 13.44 37.73
CA ASN A 412 4.21 14.42 38.80
C ASN A 412 2.89 14.12 39.54
N PHE A 413 1.85 13.72 38.83
CA PHE A 413 0.57 13.29 39.41
C PHE A 413 0.76 12.08 40.35
N ASN A 414 1.42 11.02 39.87
CA ASN A 414 1.69 9.83 40.67
C ASN A 414 2.60 10.09 41.89
N LYS A 415 3.51 11.07 41.80
CA LYS A 415 4.32 11.51 42.97
C LYS A 415 3.46 12.21 44.01
N ARG A 416 2.53 13.07 43.59
CA ARG A 416 1.61 13.78 44.50
C ARG A 416 0.65 12.86 45.21
N GLU A 417 0.10 11.82 44.51
CA GLU A 417 -0.72 10.81 45.14
C GLU A 417 0.07 10.04 46.21
N LYS A 418 1.29 9.57 45.90
CA LYS A 418 2.12 8.84 46.88
C LYS A 418 2.45 9.67 48.12
N THR A 419 2.64 10.99 47.99
CA THR A 419 2.85 11.90 49.13
C THR A 419 1.59 12.15 49.93
N LEU A 420 0.39 12.03 49.35
CA LEU A 420 -0.89 12.19 50.06
C LEU A 420 -1.33 10.93 50.79
N TYR A 421 -0.94 9.74 50.30
CA TYR A 421 -1.33 8.44 50.91
C TYR A 421 -0.25 7.82 51.80
N ASN A 422 0.92 8.47 51.99
CA ASN A 422 1.96 8.03 52.92
C ASN A 422 2.39 9.18 53.82
N PRO A 423 1.59 9.55 54.89
CA PRO A 423 1.90 10.65 55.79
C PRO A 423 2.86 10.25 56.92
N PHE A 424 3.47 9.02 56.94
CA PHE A 424 4.47 8.60 57.95
C PHE A 424 5.56 7.72 57.34
#